data_7eb3a63bf74065fc3517dde17a91ffb3
#
_entry.id   7eb3a63bf74065fc3517dde17a91ffb3
#
_cell.length_a   1.000
_cell.length_b   1.000
_cell.length_c   1.000
_cell.angle_alpha   90.00
_cell.angle_beta   90.00
_cell.angle_gamma   90.00
#
_symmetry.space_group_name_H-M   'P 1'
#
loop_
_entity.id
_entity.type
_entity.pdbx_description
1 polymer ?
#
loop_
_entity_poly.entity_id
_entity_poly.type
_entity_poly.pdbx_seq_one_letter_code
_entity_poly.pdbx_strand_id
1 'polypeptide(L)'
;MREGHSKTSLILMELILVILFFALSATIYVRVFAGAYRISQGTSDRTQALMLAQKAAESFYASEGNPELLNRCMTGGEDLPFHPYTAAFDPRMATFDPCTAFAKQGWIYYYDKKGRLSPQKEALFCVTLVVRRRGEFLIGEIKVQKNRPDQAHRRILEKLVLRKYLP
;
A
#
# COMPACT_ATOMS: atom_id res chain seq x y z
N MET A 1 -34.07 -64.75 -11.42
CA MET A 1 -33.72 -63.71 -10.46
C MET A 1 -32.41 -62.96 -10.83
N ARG A 2 -32.34 -62.34 -12.01
CA ARG A 2 -31.07 -61.61 -12.46
C ARG A 2 -31.28 -60.15 -12.88
N GLU A 3 -32.48 -59.61 -12.84
CA GLU A 3 -32.76 -58.23 -13.31
C GLU A 3 -32.65 -57.18 -12.24
N GLY A 4 -32.60 -57.51 -10.95
CA GLY A 4 -32.50 -56.54 -9.88
C GLY A 4 -31.08 -55.85 -9.72
N HIS A 5 -30.02 -56.61 -10.06
CA HIS A 5 -28.65 -56.11 -9.88
C HIS A 5 -28.23 -55.04 -10.91
N SER A 6 -28.79 -55.07 -12.13
CA SER A 6 -28.44 -54.11 -13.17
C SER A 6 -29.02 -52.70 -12.88
N LYS A 7 -30.25 -52.63 -12.36
CA LYS A 7 -30.92 -51.36 -12.01
C LYS A 7 -30.23 -50.64 -10.84
N THR A 8 -29.82 -51.40 -9.82
CA THR A 8 -29.11 -50.85 -8.66
C THR A 8 -27.72 -50.32 -9.04
N SER A 9 -27.01 -51.00 -9.94
CA SER A 9 -25.72 -50.57 -10.46
C SER A 9 -25.81 -49.27 -11.27
N LEU A 10 -26.85 -49.10 -12.08
CA LEU A 10 -27.10 -47.88 -12.85
C LEU A 10 -27.37 -46.67 -11.94
N ILE A 11 -28.22 -46.83 -10.92
CA ILE A 11 -28.52 -45.77 -9.94
C ILE A 11 -27.25 -45.37 -9.16
N LEU A 12 -26.42 -46.35 -8.79
CA LEU A 12 -25.17 -46.08 -8.06
C LEU A 12 -24.16 -45.31 -8.93
N MET A 13 -24.06 -45.65 -10.22
CA MET A 13 -23.22 -44.97 -11.19
C MET A 13 -23.68 -43.51 -11.42
N GLU A 14 -24.99 -43.29 -11.52
CA GLU A 14 -25.60 -41.98 -11.64
C GLU A 14 -25.30 -41.12 -10.41
N LEU A 15 -25.42 -41.66 -9.20
CA LEU A 15 -25.14 -41.00 -7.96
C LEU A 15 -23.66 -40.56 -7.88
N ILE A 16 -22.73 -41.46 -8.25
CA ILE A 16 -21.29 -41.16 -8.28
C ILE A 16 -21.01 -40.03 -9.26
N LEU A 17 -21.62 -40.02 -10.43
CA LEU A 17 -21.44 -38.99 -11.44
C LEU A 17 -21.93 -37.62 -10.97
N VAL A 18 -23.10 -37.59 -10.29
CA VAL A 18 -23.64 -36.36 -9.69
C VAL A 18 -22.70 -35.82 -8.62
N ILE A 19 -22.20 -36.65 -7.71
CA ILE A 19 -21.26 -36.26 -6.68
C ILE A 19 -19.95 -35.71 -7.30
N LEU A 20 -19.46 -36.37 -8.35
CA LEU A 20 -18.26 -35.95 -9.07
C LEU A 20 -18.45 -34.55 -9.70
N PHE A 21 -19.60 -34.32 -10.35
CA PHE A 21 -19.94 -32.99 -10.89
C PHE A 21 -20.02 -31.91 -9.81
N PHE A 22 -20.66 -32.24 -8.67
CA PHE A 22 -20.72 -31.31 -7.53
C PHE A 22 -19.33 -30.96 -6.96
N ALA A 23 -18.47 -31.96 -6.81
CA ALA A 23 -17.11 -31.77 -6.33
C ALA A 23 -16.28 -30.88 -7.27
N LEU A 24 -16.37 -31.08 -8.57
CA LEU A 24 -15.72 -30.27 -9.57
C LEU A 24 -16.23 -28.82 -9.54
N SER A 25 -17.54 -28.64 -9.53
CA SER A 25 -18.16 -27.31 -9.46
C SER A 25 -17.78 -26.57 -8.20
N ALA A 26 -17.81 -27.21 -7.04
CA ALA A 26 -17.40 -26.61 -5.76
C ALA A 26 -15.95 -26.13 -5.80
N THR A 27 -15.05 -26.91 -6.40
CA THR A 27 -13.63 -26.54 -6.54
C THR A 27 -13.44 -25.27 -7.37
N ILE A 28 -14.21 -25.13 -8.46
CA ILE A 28 -14.16 -23.93 -9.31
C ILE A 28 -14.67 -22.72 -8.55
N TYR A 29 -15.80 -22.83 -7.85
CA TYR A 29 -16.37 -21.73 -7.06
C TYR A 29 -15.40 -21.23 -5.97
N VAL A 30 -14.77 -22.14 -5.24
CA VAL A 30 -13.79 -21.77 -4.20
C VAL A 30 -12.60 -20.99 -4.80
N ARG A 31 -12.08 -21.42 -5.94
CA ARG A 31 -10.98 -20.73 -6.64
C ARG A 31 -11.37 -19.32 -7.09
N VAL A 32 -12.54 -19.17 -7.69
CA VAL A 32 -13.07 -17.88 -8.15
C VAL A 32 -13.26 -16.93 -6.96
N PHE A 33 -13.87 -17.44 -5.88
CA PHE A 33 -14.09 -16.66 -4.67
C PHE A 33 -12.78 -16.20 -4.01
N ALA A 34 -11.81 -17.10 -3.88
CA ALA A 34 -10.49 -16.76 -3.34
C ALA A 34 -9.75 -15.73 -4.22
N GLY A 35 -9.90 -15.84 -5.55
CA GLY A 35 -9.38 -14.86 -6.50
C GLY A 35 -10.01 -13.47 -6.33
N ALA A 36 -11.34 -13.41 -6.27
CA ALA A 36 -12.10 -12.18 -6.07
C ALA A 36 -11.74 -11.50 -4.74
N TYR A 37 -11.60 -12.28 -3.67
CA TYR A 37 -11.20 -11.76 -2.35
C TYR A 37 -9.80 -11.13 -2.36
N ARG A 38 -8.83 -11.76 -3.04
CA ARG A 38 -7.47 -11.19 -3.18
C ARG A 38 -7.47 -9.88 -3.97
N ILE A 39 -8.25 -9.81 -5.05
CA ILE A 39 -8.39 -8.59 -5.86
C ILE A 39 -9.03 -7.49 -5.03
N SER A 40 -10.10 -7.78 -4.30
CA SER A 40 -10.80 -6.83 -3.44
C SER A 40 -9.87 -6.24 -2.36
N GLN A 41 -9.08 -7.08 -1.70
CA GLN A 41 -8.08 -6.60 -0.72
C GLN A 41 -7.00 -5.74 -1.38
N GLY A 42 -6.49 -6.14 -2.54
CA GLY A 42 -5.50 -5.37 -3.27
C GLY A 42 -6.02 -3.98 -3.69
N THR A 43 -7.28 -3.91 -4.12
CA THR A 43 -7.94 -2.65 -4.49
C THR A 43 -8.14 -1.75 -3.28
N SER A 44 -8.58 -2.30 -2.15
CA SER A 44 -8.73 -1.55 -0.89
C SER A 44 -7.41 -0.96 -0.41
N ASP A 45 -6.33 -1.74 -0.42
CA ASP A 45 -4.99 -1.26 -0.06
C ASP A 45 -4.53 -0.12 -0.98
N ARG A 46 -4.82 -0.23 -2.28
CA ARG A 46 -4.43 0.79 -3.27
C ARG A 46 -5.23 2.07 -3.11
N THR A 47 -6.53 1.98 -2.86
CA THR A 47 -7.39 3.15 -2.59
C THR A 47 -6.91 3.90 -1.34
N GLN A 48 -6.58 3.16 -0.28
CA GLN A 48 -6.05 3.76 0.94
C GLN A 48 -4.68 4.43 0.69
N ALA A 49 -3.80 3.78 -0.06
CA ALA A 49 -2.51 4.36 -0.43
C ALA A 49 -2.67 5.64 -1.25
N LEU A 50 -3.65 5.69 -2.16
CA LEU A 50 -3.95 6.89 -2.95
C LEU A 50 -4.45 8.04 -2.07
N MET A 51 -5.35 7.78 -1.11
CA MET A 51 -5.81 8.79 -0.15
C MET A 51 -4.66 9.34 0.69
N LEU A 52 -3.74 8.50 1.15
CA LEU A 52 -2.56 8.93 1.90
C LEU A 52 -1.59 9.74 1.04
N ALA A 53 -1.42 9.36 -0.22
CA ALA A 53 -0.60 10.10 -1.17
C ALA A 53 -1.21 11.48 -1.48
N GLN A 54 -2.54 11.55 -1.62
CA GLN A 54 -3.26 12.81 -1.82
C GLN A 54 -3.13 13.72 -0.59
N LYS A 55 -3.33 13.20 0.64
CA LYS A 55 -3.12 13.94 1.87
C LYS A 55 -1.70 14.53 1.95
N ALA A 56 -0.70 13.73 1.58
CA ALA A 56 0.69 14.19 1.56
C ALA A 56 0.94 15.27 0.49
N ALA A 57 0.29 15.17 -0.67
CA ALA A 57 0.36 16.17 -1.72
C ALA A 57 -0.27 17.50 -1.30
N GLU A 58 -1.45 17.46 -0.70
CA GLU A 58 -2.14 18.64 -0.18
C GLU A 58 -1.30 19.33 0.92
N SER A 59 -0.74 18.54 1.84
CA SER A 59 0.17 19.04 2.88
C SER A 59 1.42 19.70 2.30
N PHE A 60 1.99 19.11 1.23
CA PHE A 60 3.13 19.68 0.52
C PHE A 60 2.80 21.04 -0.10
N TYR A 61 1.64 21.18 -0.76
CA TYR A 61 1.22 22.46 -1.33
C TYR A 61 0.87 23.50 -0.27
N ALA A 62 0.22 23.09 0.82
CA ALA A 62 -0.16 23.97 1.91
C ALA A 62 1.03 24.49 2.74
N SER A 63 2.09 23.68 2.86
CA SER A 63 3.25 24.03 3.69
C SER A 63 4.19 25.08 3.11
N GLU A 64 4.06 25.40 1.80
CA GLU A 64 4.95 26.35 1.10
C GLU A 64 6.45 26.09 1.28
N GLY A 65 6.82 24.85 1.59
CA GLY A 65 8.19 24.45 1.87
C GLY A 65 8.60 24.64 3.33
N ASN A 66 7.70 25.09 4.20
CA ASN A 66 7.96 25.15 5.64
C ASN A 66 7.81 23.74 6.25
N PRO A 67 8.89 23.17 6.83
CA PRO A 67 8.89 21.83 7.38
C PRO A 67 7.97 21.65 8.59
N GLU A 68 7.79 22.68 9.40
CA GLU A 68 6.93 22.65 10.59
C GLU A 68 5.44 22.59 10.19
N LEU A 69 5.05 23.44 9.22
CA LEU A 69 3.70 23.43 8.67
C LEU A 69 3.40 22.11 7.97
N LEU A 70 4.36 21.57 7.22
CA LEU A 70 4.22 20.27 6.58
C LEU A 70 3.92 19.17 7.60
N ASN A 71 4.71 19.12 8.68
CA ASN A 71 4.51 18.14 9.73
C ASN A 71 3.14 18.32 10.40
N ARG A 72 2.76 19.54 10.73
CA ARG A 72 1.47 19.85 11.34
C ARG A 72 0.27 19.44 10.47
N CYS A 73 0.36 19.66 9.14
CA CYS A 73 -0.66 19.21 8.20
C CYS A 73 -0.73 17.67 8.11
N MET A 74 0.42 17.00 8.10
CA MET A 74 0.47 15.54 8.03
C MET A 74 -0.03 14.86 9.30
N THR A 75 0.27 15.44 10.48
CA THR A 75 -0.15 14.91 11.80
C THR A 75 -1.56 15.32 12.21
N GLY A 76 -2.20 16.26 11.49
CA GLY A 76 -3.51 16.78 11.86
C GLY A 76 -3.47 17.73 13.06
N GLY A 77 -2.31 18.32 13.37
CA GLY A 77 -2.11 19.24 14.48
C GLY A 77 -1.83 18.57 15.82
N GLU A 78 -1.76 17.25 15.87
CA GLU A 78 -1.25 16.55 17.05
C GLU A 78 0.24 16.81 17.19
N ASP A 79 0.65 17.32 18.37
CA ASP A 79 2.05 17.47 18.76
C ASP A 79 2.67 16.09 19.07
N LEU A 80 2.69 15.24 18.06
CA LEU A 80 3.47 14.02 18.15
C LEU A 80 4.95 14.42 18.24
N PRO A 81 5.75 13.77 19.10
CA PRO A 81 7.15 14.07 19.21
C PRO A 81 7.76 13.99 17.81
N PHE A 82 8.12 15.17 17.32
CA PHE A 82 8.80 15.36 16.06
C PHE A 82 10.09 14.57 16.12
N HIS A 83 10.10 13.40 15.56
CA HIS A 83 11.31 12.82 15.06
C HIS A 83 11.49 13.35 13.64
N PRO A 84 12.23 14.47 13.46
CA PRO A 84 12.81 14.70 12.17
C PRO A 84 13.69 13.48 11.95
N TYR A 85 13.16 12.52 11.21
CA TYR A 85 14.03 11.57 10.62
C TYR A 85 14.85 12.42 9.62
N THR A 86 15.86 13.08 10.15
CA THR A 86 17.09 13.20 9.40
C THR A 86 17.42 11.75 9.14
N ALA A 87 16.78 11.21 8.10
CA ALA A 87 17.07 9.89 7.65
C ALA A 87 18.57 9.89 7.49
N ALA A 88 19.26 9.31 8.44
CA ALA A 88 20.52 8.71 8.15
C ALA A 88 20.18 7.88 6.93
N PHE A 89 20.50 8.45 5.81
CA PHE A 89 20.24 8.00 4.46
C PHE A 89 20.60 6.52 4.45
N ASP A 90 19.59 5.63 4.43
CA ASP A 90 19.86 4.21 4.20
C ASP A 90 20.49 4.16 2.80
N PRO A 91 21.81 3.88 2.69
CA PRO A 91 22.50 3.85 1.41
C PRO A 91 21.90 2.82 0.44
N ARG A 92 21.02 1.93 0.92
CA ARG A 92 20.27 0.97 0.10
C ARG A 92 19.09 1.59 -0.65
N MET A 93 18.68 2.83 -0.33
CA MET A 93 17.75 3.62 -1.13
C MET A 93 18.44 4.56 -2.13
N ALA A 94 19.76 4.51 -2.22
CA ALA A 94 20.59 5.35 -3.07
C ALA A 94 20.72 4.85 -4.50
N THR A 95 19.64 4.73 -5.23
CA THR A 95 19.68 4.89 -6.68
C THR A 95 19.36 6.34 -7.04
N PHE A 96 20.11 7.28 -6.46
CA PHE A 96 20.00 8.69 -6.78
C PHE A 96 21.39 9.28 -6.98
N ASP A 97 21.57 9.93 -8.14
CA ASP A 97 22.73 10.64 -8.59
C ASP A 97 23.44 11.40 -7.47
N PRO A 98 24.76 11.17 -7.25
CA PRO A 98 25.54 11.83 -6.21
C PRO A 98 25.85 13.30 -6.47
N CYS A 99 25.39 13.90 -7.57
CA CYS A 99 25.84 15.20 -8.03
C CYS A 99 25.10 16.43 -7.46
N THR A 100 24.14 16.29 -6.56
CA THR A 100 23.47 17.47 -5.96
C THR A 100 23.51 17.42 -4.45
N ALA A 101 24.54 18.03 -3.89
CA ALA A 101 24.73 18.33 -2.46
C ALA A 101 23.74 19.40 -1.96
N PHE A 102 22.44 19.27 -2.21
CA PHE A 102 21.40 20.08 -1.59
C PHE A 102 20.71 19.28 -0.51
N ALA A 103 20.52 19.90 0.67
CA ALA A 103 19.90 19.30 1.82
C ALA A 103 18.57 18.64 1.46
N LYS A 104 18.56 17.30 1.40
CA LYS A 104 17.35 16.49 1.21
C LYS A 104 16.67 16.40 2.56
N GLN A 105 15.56 17.08 2.73
CA GLN A 105 14.70 16.86 3.88
C GLN A 105 13.70 15.76 3.52
N GLY A 106 13.66 14.71 4.33
CA GLY A 106 12.75 13.59 4.16
C GLY A 106 11.97 13.30 5.44
N TRP A 107 10.70 12.98 5.31
CA TRP A 107 9.81 12.61 6.40
C TRP A 107 9.22 11.24 6.14
N ILE A 108 9.03 10.46 7.19
CA ILE A 108 8.40 9.15 7.16
C ILE A 108 7.26 9.16 8.15
N TYR A 109 6.06 8.86 7.65
CA TYR A 109 4.85 8.76 8.45
C TYR A 109 4.30 7.34 8.36
N TYR A 110 3.81 6.84 9.47
CA TYR A 110 3.25 5.50 9.60
C TYR A 110 1.76 5.58 9.87
N TYR A 111 0.96 4.82 9.10
CA TYR A 111 -0.50 4.85 9.17
C TYR A 111 -1.07 3.45 9.33
N ASP A 112 -2.15 3.36 10.13
CA ASP A 112 -2.94 2.14 10.28
C ASP A 112 -3.84 1.90 9.04
N LYS A 113 -4.64 0.82 9.08
CA LYS A 113 -5.61 0.49 8.02
C LYS A 113 -6.70 1.57 7.85
N LYS A 114 -6.96 2.38 8.86
CA LYS A 114 -7.98 3.45 8.84
C LYS A 114 -7.40 4.82 8.42
N GLY A 115 -6.12 4.87 8.08
CA GLY A 115 -5.44 6.13 7.70
C GLY A 115 -5.12 7.04 8.88
N ARG A 116 -5.07 6.52 10.11
CA ARG A 116 -4.65 7.25 11.30
C ARG A 116 -3.16 6.99 11.56
N LEU A 117 -2.48 7.98 12.11
CA LEU A 117 -1.09 7.81 12.53
C LEU A 117 -0.98 6.69 13.56
N SER A 118 0.05 5.88 13.41
CA SER A 118 0.27 4.68 14.22
C SER A 118 1.77 4.42 14.42
N PRO A 119 2.17 3.80 15.53
CA PRO A 119 3.54 3.36 15.71
C PRO A 119 3.99 2.44 14.58
N GLN A 120 5.27 2.49 14.23
CA GLN A 120 5.84 1.70 13.11
C GLN A 120 5.50 0.21 13.17
N LYS A 121 5.43 -0.37 14.37
CA LYS A 121 5.15 -1.80 14.57
C LYS A 121 3.72 -2.19 14.20
N GLU A 122 2.76 -1.28 14.39
CA GLU A 122 1.32 -1.51 14.18
C GLU A 122 0.85 -0.94 12.83
N ALA A 123 1.67 -0.14 12.19
CA ALA A 123 1.33 0.52 10.94
C ALA A 123 1.25 -0.45 9.78
N LEU A 124 0.24 -0.26 8.94
CA LEU A 124 0.07 -1.02 7.69
C LEU A 124 0.70 -0.31 6.50
N PHE A 125 0.75 1.02 6.54
CA PHE A 125 1.30 1.86 5.47
C PHE A 125 2.44 2.74 5.99
N CYS A 126 3.41 2.97 5.11
CA CYS A 126 4.51 3.89 5.32
C CYS A 126 4.49 4.91 4.19
N VAL A 127 4.38 6.19 4.53
CA VAL A 127 4.42 7.31 3.60
C VAL A 127 5.76 8.00 3.75
N THR A 128 6.54 8.04 2.69
CA THR A 128 7.81 8.78 2.63
C THR A 128 7.61 10.01 1.76
N LEU A 129 7.91 11.17 2.28
CA LEU A 129 7.92 12.44 1.58
C LEU A 129 9.33 13.01 1.58
N VAL A 130 9.88 13.24 0.40
CA VAL A 130 11.20 13.86 0.22
C VAL A 130 11.00 15.18 -0.50
N VAL A 131 11.47 16.28 0.09
CA VAL A 131 11.37 17.61 -0.50
C VAL A 131 12.76 18.09 -0.90
N ARG A 132 12.86 18.68 -2.09
CA ARG A 132 14.08 19.24 -2.66
C ARG A 132 13.79 20.58 -3.30
N ARG A 133 14.68 21.53 -3.12
CA ARG A 133 14.64 22.80 -3.84
C ARG A 133 15.55 22.72 -5.05
N ARG A 134 15.04 23.11 -6.22
CA ARG A 134 15.82 23.21 -7.46
C ARG A 134 15.53 24.56 -8.13
N GLY A 135 16.40 25.54 -7.90
CA GLY A 135 16.17 26.93 -8.32
C GLY A 135 14.90 27.49 -7.66
N GLU A 136 13.99 27.98 -8.48
CA GLU A 136 12.69 28.52 -8.08
C GLU A 136 11.61 27.46 -7.84
N PHE A 137 11.95 26.20 -7.97
CA PHE A 137 10.99 25.10 -7.82
C PHE A 137 11.25 24.30 -6.54
N LEU A 138 10.14 23.98 -5.87
CA LEU A 138 10.10 22.98 -4.82
C LEU A 138 9.59 21.68 -5.44
N ILE A 139 10.36 20.61 -5.28
CA ILE A 139 10.03 19.27 -5.80
C ILE A 139 9.75 18.37 -4.62
N GLY A 140 8.55 17.81 -4.55
CA GLY A 140 8.14 16.80 -3.58
C GLY A 140 8.06 15.41 -4.22
N GLU A 141 8.71 14.43 -3.65
CA GLU A 141 8.57 13.03 -4.04
C GLU A 141 7.89 12.27 -2.91
N ILE A 142 6.69 11.76 -3.18
CA ILE A 142 5.86 11.00 -2.25
C ILE A 142 5.89 9.54 -2.66
N LYS A 143 6.16 8.65 -1.71
CA LYS A 143 6.07 7.20 -1.88
C LYS A 143 5.21 6.61 -0.78
N VAL A 144 4.19 5.86 -1.15
CA VAL A 144 3.37 5.08 -0.22
C VAL A 144 3.67 3.61 -0.42
N GLN A 145 4.04 2.96 0.67
CA GLN A 145 4.44 1.56 0.70
C GLN A 145 3.67 0.81 1.77
N LYS A 146 3.45 -0.50 1.55
CA LYS A 146 2.93 -1.36 2.61
C LYS A 146 4.03 -1.67 3.61
N ASN A 147 3.76 -1.40 4.89
CA ASN A 147 4.70 -1.69 5.98
C ASN A 147 4.61 -3.18 6.33
N ARG A 148 5.52 -3.99 5.80
CA ARG A 148 5.66 -5.41 6.14
C ARG A 148 7.07 -5.65 6.68
N PRO A 149 7.23 -6.14 7.91
CA PRO A 149 8.54 -6.34 8.52
C PRO A 149 9.39 -7.42 7.80
N ASP A 150 8.75 -8.40 7.14
CA ASP A 150 9.42 -9.59 6.61
C ASP A 150 9.89 -9.50 5.14
N GLN A 151 9.64 -8.39 4.44
CA GLN A 151 10.00 -8.30 3.03
C GLN A 151 11.09 -7.27 2.79
N ALA A 152 12.27 -7.75 2.37
CA ALA A 152 13.39 -6.93 1.90
C ALA A 152 13.00 -6.01 0.72
N HIS A 153 11.90 -6.29 0.03
CA HIS A 153 11.34 -5.50 -1.06
C HIS A 153 9.97 -4.95 -0.65
N ARG A 154 9.97 -3.77 -0.04
CA ARG A 154 8.73 -3.03 0.24
C ARG A 154 8.05 -2.70 -1.07
N ARG A 155 6.87 -3.29 -1.32
CA ARG A 155 6.10 -3.01 -2.53
C ARG A 155 5.58 -1.58 -2.48
N ILE A 156 6.03 -0.75 -3.42
CA ILE A 156 5.48 0.60 -3.62
C ILE A 156 4.07 0.43 -4.16
N LEU A 157 3.09 1.00 -3.46
CA LEU A 157 1.68 1.00 -3.86
C LEU A 157 1.37 2.22 -4.72
N GLU A 158 1.94 3.38 -4.35
CA GLU A 158 1.74 4.64 -5.06
C GLU A 158 3.01 5.50 -5.01
N LYS A 159 3.27 6.25 -6.09
CA LYS A 159 4.38 7.20 -6.19
C LYS A 159 3.90 8.45 -6.92
N LEU A 160 4.10 9.62 -6.28
CA LEU A 160 3.80 10.92 -6.84
C LEU A 160 5.04 11.81 -6.85
N VAL A 161 5.19 12.62 -7.90
CA VAL A 161 6.20 13.66 -7.98
C VAL A 161 5.49 14.99 -8.21
N LEU A 162 5.67 15.90 -7.28
CA LEU A 162 5.02 17.21 -7.24
C LEU A 162 6.02 18.30 -7.55
N ARG A 163 5.56 19.37 -8.17
CA ARG A 163 6.36 20.57 -8.39
C ARG A 163 5.55 21.80 -7.97
N LYS A 164 6.16 22.68 -7.19
CA LYS A 164 5.59 23.97 -6.81
C LYS A 164 6.59 25.07 -7.18
N TYR A 165 6.14 26.10 -7.84
CA TYR A 165 6.92 27.31 -8.10
C TYR A 165 6.92 28.17 -6.84
N LEU A 166 8.09 28.65 -6.46
CA LEU A 166 8.28 29.63 -5.39
C LEU A 166 8.75 30.93 -6.03
N PRO A 167 7.92 31.96 -6.02
CA PRO A 167 8.30 33.26 -6.58
C PRO A 167 9.44 33.91 -5.82
#